data_73d8cd070ea43fe0c9f1659a699401e7
#
_entry.id   73d8cd070ea43fe0c9f1659a699401e7
#
_cell.length_a   1.000
_cell.length_b   1.000
_cell.length_c   1.000
_cell.angle_alpha   90.00
_cell.angle_beta   90.00
_cell.angle_gamma   90.00
#
_symmetry.space_group_name_H-M   'P 1'
#
loop_
_entity.id
_entity.type
_entity.pdbx_description
1 polymer ?
#
loop_
_entity_poly.entity_id
_entity_poly.type
_entity_poly.pdbx_seq_one_letter_code
_entity_poly.pdbx_strand_id
1 'polypeptide(L)'
;MGLILGSGGKGGRRGRRALNAEINVTPFVDVMLVLLIVFMITAPLLVRGEEVNLPKTSSGPIKTEPNDDPLAISIRENGEVFIQTTLVEDIATLGPQLQAIIGEGYEQPIYLRGDENTPYGRIMEVTAEIRAAVYTRVSFVTEQKK
;
A
#
# COMPACT_ATOMS: atom_id res chain seq x y z
N MET A 1 -50.15 -51.87 63.61
CA MET A 1 -49.24 -52.26 62.60
C MET A 1 -49.16 -51.18 61.52
N GLY A 2 -48.28 -50.32 61.72
CA GLY A 2 -48.08 -49.23 60.75
C GLY A 2 -47.11 -49.61 59.68
N LEU A 3 -47.60 -49.96 58.54
CA LEU A 3 -46.79 -50.05 57.38
C LEU A 3 -46.61 -48.63 56.81
N ILE A 4 -45.55 -48.07 57.19
CA ILE A 4 -45.14 -46.84 56.57
C ILE A 4 -44.41 -47.22 55.29
N LEU A 5 -45.17 -47.34 54.27
CA LEU A 5 -44.60 -47.26 52.97
C LEU A 5 -44.22 -45.81 52.69
N GLY A 6 -43.06 -45.50 53.17
CA GLY A 6 -42.40 -44.30 52.68
C GLY A 6 -42.14 -44.46 51.22
N SER A 7 -43.12 -44.17 50.45
CA SER A 7 -42.92 -43.91 49.02
C SER A 7 -42.04 -42.71 48.92
N GLY A 8 -40.79 -42.97 49.06
CA GLY A 8 -39.80 -42.01 48.66
C GLY A 8 -39.92 -41.82 47.15
N GLY A 9 -40.81 -40.97 46.74
CA GLY A 9 -40.81 -40.41 45.42
C GLY A 9 -39.49 -39.67 45.25
N LYS A 10 -38.47 -40.40 44.84
CA LYS A 10 -37.34 -39.82 44.25
C LYS A 10 -37.82 -39.18 42.91
N GLY A 11 -38.44 -38.05 43.06
CA GLY A 11 -38.51 -37.14 41.97
C GLY A 11 -37.07 -36.88 41.55
N GLY A 12 -36.63 -37.65 40.59
CA GLY A 12 -35.39 -37.35 39.98
C GLY A 12 -35.50 -35.91 39.48
N ARG A 13 -35.00 -35.02 40.27
CA ARG A 13 -34.56 -33.75 39.72
C ARG A 13 -33.54 -34.13 38.66
N ARG A 14 -34.01 -34.39 37.46
CA ARG A 14 -33.21 -34.26 36.29
C ARG A 14 -32.67 -32.85 36.37
N GLY A 15 -31.50 -32.74 36.95
CA GLY A 15 -30.75 -31.51 36.86
C GLY A 15 -30.80 -31.14 35.41
N ARG A 16 -31.56 -30.14 35.12
CA ARG A 16 -31.35 -29.45 33.85
C ARG A 16 -29.87 -29.13 33.83
N ARG A 17 -29.12 -29.97 33.16
CA ARG A 17 -27.81 -29.56 32.74
C ARG A 17 -28.08 -28.24 32.06
N ALA A 18 -27.78 -27.17 32.75
CA ALA A 18 -27.66 -25.90 32.12
C ALA A 18 -26.69 -26.15 30.97
N LEU A 19 -27.25 -26.25 29.77
CA LEU A 19 -26.47 -26.22 28.58
C LEU A 19 -25.75 -24.89 28.71
N ASN A 20 -24.51 -24.96 29.17
CA ASN A 20 -23.64 -23.83 29.10
C ASN A 20 -23.51 -23.48 27.62
N ALA A 21 -24.49 -22.74 27.15
CA ALA A 21 -24.39 -22.03 25.88
C ALA A 21 -23.45 -20.84 26.09
N GLU A 22 -22.35 -21.10 26.80
CA GLU A 22 -21.24 -20.17 26.73
C GLU A 22 -20.73 -20.22 25.28
N ILE A 23 -21.15 -19.23 24.50
CA ILE A 23 -20.56 -18.97 23.23
C ILE A 23 -19.09 -18.74 23.54
N ASN A 24 -18.27 -19.70 23.16
CA ASN A 24 -16.84 -19.54 23.29
C ASN A 24 -16.42 -18.37 22.39
N VAL A 25 -16.07 -17.26 23.01
CA VAL A 25 -15.67 -16.03 22.31
C VAL A 25 -14.35 -16.22 21.57
N THR A 26 -13.56 -17.22 21.96
CA THR A 26 -12.26 -17.52 21.36
C THR A 26 -12.33 -17.73 19.83
N PRO A 27 -13.27 -18.51 19.26
CA PRO A 27 -13.38 -18.62 17.80
C PRO A 27 -13.73 -17.31 17.11
N PHE A 28 -14.55 -16.47 17.74
CA PHE A 28 -14.89 -15.16 17.20
C PHE A 28 -13.70 -14.21 17.21
N VAL A 29 -12.97 -14.18 18.31
CA VAL A 29 -11.76 -13.37 18.43
C VAL A 29 -10.70 -13.82 17.42
N ASP A 30 -10.54 -15.11 17.21
CA ASP A 30 -9.60 -15.65 16.23
C ASP A 30 -9.94 -15.23 14.82
N VAL A 31 -11.20 -15.37 14.40
CA VAL A 31 -11.68 -14.92 13.09
C VAL A 31 -11.48 -13.40 12.92
N MET A 32 -11.85 -12.62 13.93
CA MET A 32 -11.68 -11.17 13.90
C MET A 32 -10.21 -10.77 13.81
N LEU A 33 -9.34 -11.45 14.54
CA LEU A 33 -7.91 -11.20 14.58
C LEU A 33 -7.27 -11.54 13.21
N VAL A 34 -7.62 -12.67 12.64
CA VAL A 34 -7.16 -13.08 11.31
C VAL A 34 -7.62 -12.09 10.24
N LEU A 35 -8.88 -11.69 10.27
CA LEU A 35 -9.40 -10.67 9.34
C LEU A 35 -8.67 -9.34 9.51
N LEU A 36 -8.43 -8.92 10.74
CA LEU A 36 -7.68 -7.70 11.03
C LEU A 36 -6.27 -7.75 10.43
N ILE A 37 -5.56 -8.84 10.63
CA ILE A 37 -4.21 -9.03 10.08
C ILE A 37 -4.25 -9.04 8.55
N VAL A 38 -5.20 -9.76 7.95
CA VAL A 38 -5.37 -9.79 6.49
C VAL A 38 -5.62 -8.38 5.95
N PHE A 39 -6.52 -7.61 6.57
CA PHE A 39 -6.76 -6.22 6.16
C PHE A 39 -5.54 -5.32 6.38
N MET A 40 -4.78 -5.52 7.44
CA MET A 40 -3.55 -4.75 7.66
C MET A 40 -2.48 -5.02 6.59
N ILE A 41 -2.38 -6.25 6.11
CA ILE A 41 -1.42 -6.63 5.07
C ILE A 41 -1.90 -6.19 3.69
N THR A 42 -3.21 -6.29 3.42
CA THR A 42 -3.78 -5.98 2.10
C THR A 42 -4.04 -4.49 1.90
N ALA A 43 -4.31 -3.73 2.97
CA ALA A 43 -4.57 -2.30 2.88
C ALA A 43 -3.42 -1.51 2.18
N PRO A 44 -2.15 -1.69 2.54
CA PRO A 44 -1.06 -1.02 1.83
C PRO A 44 -0.91 -1.51 0.38
N LEU A 45 -1.35 -2.73 0.06
CA LEU A 45 -1.34 -3.23 -1.32
C LEU A 45 -2.46 -2.60 -2.17
N LEU A 46 -3.50 -2.09 -1.52
CA LEU A 46 -4.59 -1.36 -2.17
C LEU A 46 -4.25 0.13 -2.38
N VAL A 47 -3.25 0.65 -1.69
CA VAL A 47 -2.65 1.94 -2.02
C VAL A 47 -1.83 1.76 -3.30
N ARG A 48 -2.51 1.41 -4.34
CA ARG A 48 -1.93 1.45 -5.68
C ARG A 48 -1.72 2.91 -6.00
N GLY A 49 -0.53 3.21 -6.49
CA GLY A 49 -0.37 4.47 -7.17
C GLY A 49 -1.50 4.60 -8.18
N GLU A 50 -2.26 5.67 -8.10
CA GLU A 50 -3.25 5.97 -9.12
C GLU A 50 -2.58 5.92 -10.47
N GLU A 51 -3.28 5.39 -11.45
CA GLU A 51 -2.80 5.42 -12.81
C GLU A 51 -2.60 6.88 -13.21
N VAL A 52 -1.34 7.23 -13.46
CA VAL A 52 -1.00 8.55 -14.00
C VAL A 52 -1.27 8.50 -15.50
N ASN A 53 -2.18 9.33 -15.98
CA ASN A 53 -2.40 9.51 -17.40
C ASN A 53 -1.19 10.19 -18.01
N LEU A 54 -0.33 9.43 -18.65
CA LEU A 54 0.90 9.96 -19.26
C LEU A 54 0.57 10.81 -20.50
N PRO A 55 1.25 11.94 -20.66
CA PRO A 55 1.13 12.73 -21.89
C PRO A 55 1.49 11.88 -23.10
N LYS A 56 0.67 11.98 -24.13
CA LYS A 56 0.90 11.24 -25.39
C LYS A 56 1.90 11.99 -26.24
N THR A 57 3.01 11.36 -26.53
CA THR A 57 4.04 11.90 -27.41
C THR A 57 4.42 10.89 -28.49
N SER A 58 5.11 11.39 -29.52
CA SER A 58 5.63 10.54 -30.59
C SER A 58 6.99 9.92 -30.24
N SER A 59 7.38 9.95 -28.98
CA SER A 59 8.65 9.37 -28.53
C SER A 59 8.64 7.85 -28.67
N GLY A 60 9.75 7.28 -29.08
CA GLY A 60 9.92 5.85 -29.20
C GLY A 60 9.86 5.12 -27.84
N PRO A 61 9.68 3.80 -27.86
CA PRO A 61 9.63 3.01 -26.64
C PRO A 61 10.96 3.13 -25.86
N ILE A 62 10.86 3.28 -24.55
CA ILE A 62 12.02 3.24 -23.68
C ILE A 62 12.51 1.79 -23.62
N LYS A 63 13.74 1.57 -24.07
CA LYS A 63 14.41 0.29 -23.92
C LYS A 63 14.87 0.17 -22.47
N THR A 64 14.11 -0.52 -21.65
CA THR A 64 14.51 -0.90 -20.32
C THR A 64 15.16 -2.28 -20.41
N GLU A 65 16.39 -2.40 -19.93
CA GLU A 65 17.01 -3.72 -19.82
C GLU A 65 16.29 -4.57 -18.74
N PRO A 66 16.15 -5.88 -18.96
CA PRO A 66 15.27 -6.71 -18.11
C PRO A 66 15.68 -6.85 -16.64
N ASN A 67 16.88 -6.41 -16.28
CA ASN A 67 17.46 -6.59 -14.94
C ASN A 67 17.51 -5.34 -14.07
N ASP A 68 17.09 -4.20 -14.60
CA ASP A 68 17.14 -2.95 -13.87
C ASP A 68 15.71 -2.49 -13.57
N ASP A 69 15.32 -2.56 -12.31
CA ASP A 69 14.13 -1.86 -11.84
C ASP A 69 14.41 -0.34 -11.89
N PRO A 70 13.95 0.35 -12.92
CA PRO A 70 14.29 1.77 -13.07
C PRO A 70 13.60 2.56 -11.96
N LEU A 71 14.35 3.44 -11.33
CA LEU A 71 13.77 4.35 -10.37
C LEU A 71 12.80 5.30 -11.08
N ALA A 72 11.55 5.21 -10.75
CA ALA A 72 10.50 6.05 -11.31
C ALA A 72 9.98 7.07 -10.29
N ILE A 73 9.94 8.32 -10.67
CA ILE A 73 9.30 9.39 -9.93
C ILE A 73 8.02 9.76 -10.66
N SER A 74 6.90 9.72 -9.97
CA SER A 74 5.59 10.05 -10.54
C SER A 74 5.05 11.33 -9.94
N ILE A 75 4.52 12.21 -10.78
CA ILE A 75 3.87 13.45 -10.38
C ILE A 75 2.41 13.36 -10.79
N ARG A 76 1.51 13.48 -9.84
CA ARG A 76 0.06 13.47 -10.09
C ARG A 76 -0.44 14.83 -10.56
N GLU A 77 -1.65 14.84 -11.08
CA GLU A 77 -2.38 16.05 -11.47
C GLU A 77 -2.45 17.09 -10.34
N ASN A 78 -2.64 16.66 -9.10
CA ASN A 78 -2.68 17.53 -7.92
C ASN A 78 -1.30 18.06 -7.47
N GLY A 79 -0.23 17.67 -8.15
CA GLY A 79 1.15 18.07 -7.84
C GLY A 79 1.85 17.22 -6.80
N GLU A 80 1.23 16.16 -6.30
CA GLU A 80 1.89 15.19 -5.42
C GLU A 80 2.98 14.41 -6.15
N VAL A 81 4.09 14.22 -5.46
CA VAL A 81 5.27 13.54 -5.99
C VAL A 81 5.45 12.21 -5.27
N PHE A 82 5.68 11.17 -6.04
CA PHE A 82 5.93 9.82 -5.52
C PHE A 82 7.25 9.29 -6.04
N ILE A 83 8.05 8.73 -5.15
CA ILE A 83 9.21 7.90 -5.53
C ILE A 83 8.74 6.45 -5.50
N GLN A 84 8.59 5.84 -6.67
CA GLN A 84 7.94 4.53 -6.83
C GLN A 84 6.53 4.52 -6.24
N THR A 85 6.36 4.10 -5.00
CA THR A 85 5.08 4.06 -4.28
C THR A 85 5.05 4.96 -3.04
N THR A 86 6.16 5.61 -2.72
CA THR A 86 6.31 6.44 -1.51
C THR A 86 6.00 7.89 -1.81
N LEU A 87 5.04 8.46 -1.11
CA LEU A 87 4.72 9.88 -1.20
C LEU A 87 5.85 10.74 -0.65
N VAL A 88 6.24 11.75 -1.39
CA VAL A 88 7.18 12.79 -0.97
C VAL A 88 6.36 13.99 -0.48
N GLU A 89 6.32 14.21 0.82
CA GLU A 89 5.55 15.32 1.41
C GLU A 89 6.15 16.68 1.10
N ASP A 90 7.48 16.76 1.10
CA ASP A 90 8.20 17.99 0.80
C ASP A 90 9.21 17.76 -0.33
N ILE A 91 9.11 18.56 -1.35
CA ILE A 91 10.02 18.53 -2.50
C ILE A 91 11.49 18.73 -2.09
N ALA A 92 11.75 19.55 -1.08
CA ALA A 92 13.10 19.77 -0.59
C ALA A 92 13.75 18.49 -0.03
N THR A 93 12.94 17.54 0.41
CA THR A 93 13.42 16.23 0.90
C THR A 93 13.65 15.21 -0.20
N LEU A 94 13.27 15.51 -1.43
CA LEU A 94 13.37 14.59 -2.58
C LEU A 94 14.82 14.15 -2.82
N GLY A 95 15.76 15.08 -2.83
CA GLY A 95 17.18 14.79 -3.01
C GLY A 95 17.75 13.85 -1.95
N PRO A 96 17.62 14.17 -0.66
CA PRO A 96 18.03 13.27 0.43
C PRO A 96 17.36 11.90 0.39
N GLN A 97 16.07 11.81 0.04
CA GLN A 97 15.36 10.54 -0.08
C GLN A 97 15.89 9.71 -1.26
N LEU A 98 16.15 10.34 -2.40
CA LEU A 98 16.78 9.67 -3.54
C LEU A 98 18.16 9.14 -3.18
N GLN A 99 18.96 9.94 -2.50
CA GLN A 99 20.30 9.54 -2.05
C GLN A 99 20.25 8.35 -1.07
N ALA A 100 19.25 8.31 -0.20
CA ALA A 100 19.03 7.18 0.71
C ALA A 100 18.64 5.88 -0.01
N ILE A 101 17.92 5.99 -1.13
CA ILE A 101 17.43 4.83 -1.91
C ILE A 101 18.51 4.28 -2.83
N ILE A 102 19.18 5.14 -3.58
CA ILE A 102 20.07 4.75 -4.68
C ILE A 102 21.56 5.04 -4.41
N GLY A 103 21.86 5.76 -3.34
CA GLY A 103 23.23 6.11 -3.00
C GLY A 103 23.89 7.10 -3.93
N GLU A 104 25.17 7.33 -3.69
CA GLU A 104 26.01 8.17 -4.53
C GLU A 104 26.53 7.39 -5.76
N GLY A 105 26.66 8.08 -6.88
CA GLY A 105 27.20 7.49 -8.10
C GLY A 105 26.21 6.65 -8.91
N TYR A 106 24.92 6.87 -8.70
CA TYR A 106 23.89 6.23 -9.52
C TYR A 106 23.97 6.71 -10.97
N GLU A 107 24.33 5.82 -11.87
CA GLU A 107 24.54 6.15 -13.29
C GLU A 107 23.30 5.93 -14.16
N GLN A 108 22.30 5.22 -13.64
CA GLN A 108 21.10 4.91 -14.39
C GLN A 108 20.18 6.13 -14.51
N PRO A 109 19.36 6.20 -15.56
CA PRO A 109 18.40 7.29 -15.68
C PRO A 109 17.28 7.18 -14.66
N ILE A 110 16.90 8.31 -14.09
CA ILE A 110 15.69 8.44 -13.29
C ILE A 110 14.53 8.74 -14.23
N TYR A 111 13.51 7.89 -14.18
CA TYR A 111 12.33 8.07 -15.03
C TYR A 111 11.31 8.97 -14.33
N LEU A 112 11.02 10.09 -14.95
CA LEU A 112 10.02 11.04 -14.46
C LEU A 112 8.72 10.86 -15.24
N ARG A 113 7.67 10.51 -14.53
CA ARG A 113 6.30 10.36 -15.04
C ARG A 113 5.46 11.53 -14.56
N GLY A 114 5.00 12.37 -15.43
CA GLY A 114 4.05 13.42 -15.14
C GLY A 114 2.66 13.06 -15.68
N ASP A 115 1.61 13.35 -14.92
CA ASP A 115 0.25 13.29 -15.44
C ASP A 115 0.08 14.33 -16.57
N GLU A 116 -0.79 14.04 -17.54
CA GLU A 116 -1.07 14.94 -18.67
C GLU A 116 -1.53 16.33 -18.20
N ASN A 117 -2.22 16.40 -17.08
CA ASN A 117 -2.74 17.63 -16.50
C ASN A 117 -1.81 18.25 -15.44
N THR A 118 -0.66 17.64 -15.19
CA THR A 118 0.30 18.19 -14.22
C THR A 118 0.81 19.54 -14.69
N PRO A 119 0.80 20.58 -13.83
CA PRO A 119 1.37 21.87 -14.16
C PRO A 119 2.86 21.74 -14.53
N TYR A 120 3.24 22.32 -15.66
CA TYR A 120 4.63 22.27 -16.14
C TYR A 120 5.63 22.82 -15.09
N GLY A 121 5.25 23.85 -14.37
CA GLY A 121 6.06 24.42 -13.28
C GLY A 121 6.41 23.39 -12.22
N ARG A 122 5.47 22.50 -11.87
CA ARG A 122 5.71 21.44 -10.90
C ARG A 122 6.70 20.40 -11.41
N ILE A 123 6.61 20.06 -12.66
CA ILE A 123 7.57 19.14 -13.31
C ILE A 123 8.97 19.74 -13.30
N MET A 124 9.08 21.03 -13.55
CA MET A 124 10.37 21.73 -13.53
C MET A 124 10.97 21.82 -12.14
N GLU A 125 10.16 22.08 -11.10
CA GLU A 125 10.60 22.07 -9.70
C GLU A 125 11.20 20.72 -9.32
N VAL A 126 10.48 19.64 -9.59
CA VAL A 126 10.93 18.26 -9.30
C VAL A 126 12.23 17.95 -10.06
N THR A 127 12.29 18.34 -11.33
CA THR A 127 13.50 18.12 -12.15
C THR A 127 14.69 18.90 -11.60
N ALA A 128 14.47 20.12 -11.13
CA ALA A 128 15.52 20.94 -10.52
C ALA A 128 16.08 20.32 -9.25
N GLU A 129 15.19 19.79 -8.37
CA GLU A 129 15.62 19.11 -7.15
C GLU A 129 16.38 17.81 -7.44
N ILE A 130 15.95 17.02 -8.42
CA ILE A 130 16.67 15.82 -8.84
C ILE A 130 18.09 16.19 -9.33
N ARG A 131 18.22 17.25 -10.13
CA ARG A 131 19.53 17.73 -10.63
C ARG A 131 20.39 18.32 -9.51
N ALA A 132 19.80 19.01 -8.57
CA ALA A 132 20.50 19.54 -7.40
C ALA A 132 21.10 18.43 -6.53
N ALA A 133 20.47 17.25 -6.52
CA ALA A 133 20.98 16.06 -5.84
C ALA A 133 22.06 15.30 -6.66
N VAL A 134 22.62 15.93 -7.70
CA VAL A 134 23.69 15.39 -8.57
C VAL A 134 23.23 14.30 -9.55
N TYR A 135 21.95 14.05 -9.69
CA TYR A 135 21.43 13.11 -10.68
C TYR A 135 21.17 13.82 -12.01
N THR A 136 22.07 13.66 -12.93
CA THR A 136 22.04 14.40 -14.21
C THR A 136 21.21 13.70 -15.30
N ARG A 137 20.96 12.39 -15.14
CA ARG A 137 20.21 11.62 -16.12
C ARG A 137 18.75 11.50 -15.72
N VAL A 138 17.93 12.39 -16.23
CA VAL A 138 16.47 12.36 -16.05
C VAL A 138 15.84 12.07 -17.41
N SER A 139 15.02 11.03 -17.48
CA SER A 139 14.28 10.66 -18.66
C SER A 139 12.78 10.85 -18.41
N PHE A 140 12.13 11.62 -19.29
CA PHE A 140 10.68 11.79 -19.20
C PHE A 140 9.97 10.60 -19.85
N VAL A 141 9.06 10.01 -19.12
CA VAL A 141 8.21 8.93 -19.61
C VAL A 141 6.90 9.51 -20.10
N THR A 142 6.58 9.24 -21.34
CA THR A 142 5.35 9.68 -21.99
C THR A 142 4.66 8.49 -22.63
N GLU A 143 3.33 8.55 -22.72
CA GLU A 143 2.59 7.54 -23.45
C GLU A 143 2.71 7.77 -24.96
N GLN A 144 2.89 6.69 -25.71
CA GLN A 144 3.00 6.79 -27.17
C GLN A 144 1.64 7.15 -27.77
N LYS A 145 1.60 8.22 -28.53
CA LYS A 145 0.41 8.59 -29.30
C LYS A 145 0.19 7.56 -30.41
N LYS A 146 -0.95 6.89 -30.36
CA LYS A 146 -1.40 6.00 -31.41
C LYS A 146 -1.83 6.78 -32.65
#